data_a920010950b9f03c715bb0b460bccb18
#
_entry.id   a920010950b9f03c715bb0b460bccb18
#
_cell.length_a   1.000
_cell.length_b   1.000
_cell.length_c   1.000
_cell.angle_alpha   90.00
_cell.angle_beta   90.00
_cell.angle_gamma   90.00
#
_symmetry.space_group_name_H-M   'P 1'
#
loop_
_entity.id
_entity.type
_entity.pdbx_description
1 polymer ?
#
loop_
_entity_poly.entity_id
_entity_poly.type
_entity_poly.pdbx_seq_one_letter_code
_entity_poly.pdbx_strand_id
1 'polypeptide(L)'
;PAETDPEVTPQLSSPAPLCLTLQERLLAFERDRVTIPAAQVALAKQLAGDIALELQAYFRSKFPELPFGAFVPGGPLYDGLQAGAADHVRLLVPLVLEPGLWSLVPGVDTVARDPRCWAVRRTQLEFCPRGSSPWDRFLVGGYLSSRVLLELLRKALAASVNWPAIGSLLGCLIRPSMASEELLLEVQHERLELTVAVLVAVPGVDADDRLLLAWPLEGLAGNLWLQDLYPVEAARLRALDDHDAGTRRRLLLL
;
A
#
# COMPACT_ATOMS: atom_id res chain seq x y z
N PRO A 1 -77.57 -27.73 -20.12
CA PRO A 1 -76.71 -27.23 -19.03
C PRO A 1 -75.43 -26.74 -19.64
N ALA A 2 -75.23 -25.43 -19.53
CA ALA A 2 -74.06 -24.74 -19.99
C ALA A 2 -73.08 -24.66 -18.84
N GLU A 3 -71.89 -25.15 -19.02
CA GLU A 3 -70.74 -24.96 -18.14
C GLU A 3 -70.20 -23.54 -18.38
N THR A 4 -70.16 -22.75 -17.33
CA THR A 4 -69.58 -21.41 -17.30
C THR A 4 -68.13 -21.57 -16.88
N ASP A 5 -67.19 -21.23 -17.78
CA ASP A 5 -65.78 -21.09 -17.51
C ASP A 5 -65.49 -19.95 -16.50
N PRO A 6 -64.56 -20.14 -15.56
CA PRO A 6 -64.18 -19.04 -14.65
C PRO A 6 -63.31 -18.05 -15.40
N GLU A 7 -63.76 -16.82 -15.42
CA GLU A 7 -63.08 -15.63 -15.94
C GLU A 7 -61.74 -15.37 -15.17
N VAL A 8 -60.61 -15.65 -15.86
CA VAL A 8 -59.28 -15.34 -15.34
C VAL A 8 -59.05 -13.81 -15.47
N THR A 9 -59.23 -13.12 -14.38
CA THR A 9 -58.87 -11.70 -14.28
C THR A 9 -57.35 -11.54 -14.39
N PRO A 10 -56.80 -10.78 -15.34
CA PRO A 10 -55.38 -10.51 -15.40
C PRO A 10 -55.00 -9.60 -14.21
N GLN A 11 -54.15 -10.12 -13.30
CA GLN A 11 -53.49 -9.27 -12.32
C GLN A 11 -52.64 -8.25 -13.04
N LEU A 12 -53.07 -6.99 -13.04
CA LEU A 12 -52.27 -5.85 -13.42
C LEU A 12 -51.09 -5.80 -12.46
N SER A 13 -49.90 -6.19 -12.95
CA SER A 13 -48.64 -5.92 -12.28
C SER A 13 -48.54 -4.40 -12.10
N SER A 14 -48.44 -3.94 -10.86
CA SER A 14 -48.19 -2.53 -10.54
C SER A 14 -46.99 -2.03 -11.37
N PRO A 15 -47.13 -0.90 -12.07
CA PRO A 15 -46.00 -0.32 -12.79
C PRO A 15 -44.88 -0.04 -11.80
N ALA A 16 -43.66 -0.52 -12.11
CA ALA A 16 -42.48 -0.22 -11.32
C ALA A 16 -42.38 1.32 -11.16
N PRO A 17 -42.08 1.82 -9.96
CA PRO A 17 -42.05 3.26 -9.73
C PRO A 17 -41.06 3.92 -10.70
N LEU A 18 -41.53 4.88 -11.47
CA LEU A 18 -40.76 5.61 -12.49
C LEU A 18 -39.60 6.44 -11.89
N CYS A 19 -39.60 6.64 -10.55
CA CYS A 19 -38.56 7.35 -9.83
C CYS A 19 -38.16 6.58 -8.58
N LEU A 20 -36.87 6.25 -8.49
CA LEU A 20 -36.27 5.72 -7.24
C LEU A 20 -36.24 6.82 -6.18
N THR A 21 -36.56 6.46 -4.94
CA THR A 21 -36.35 7.33 -3.79
C THR A 21 -34.88 7.65 -3.60
N LEU A 22 -34.54 8.72 -2.87
CA LEU A 22 -33.13 9.04 -2.57
C LEU A 22 -32.41 7.87 -1.92
N GLN A 23 -33.08 7.17 -0.99
CA GLN A 23 -32.50 6.01 -0.32
C GLN A 23 -32.20 4.86 -1.29
N GLU A 24 -33.09 4.54 -2.19
CA GLU A 24 -32.87 3.52 -3.21
C GLU A 24 -31.72 3.88 -4.16
N ARG A 25 -31.61 5.16 -4.51
CA ARG A 25 -30.50 5.67 -5.32
C ARG A 25 -29.16 5.57 -4.61
N LEU A 26 -29.10 5.89 -3.31
CA LEU A 26 -27.89 5.73 -2.50
C LEU A 26 -27.49 4.26 -2.32
N LEU A 27 -28.44 3.37 -2.09
CA LEU A 27 -28.18 1.94 -2.00
C LEU A 27 -27.69 1.36 -3.33
N ALA A 28 -28.27 1.80 -4.44
CA ALA A 28 -27.79 1.41 -5.78
C ALA A 28 -26.38 1.93 -6.03
N PHE A 29 -26.10 3.20 -5.69
CA PHE A 29 -24.78 3.79 -5.82
C PHE A 29 -23.74 3.03 -4.97
N GLU A 30 -24.05 2.74 -3.71
CA GLU A 30 -23.19 1.97 -2.82
C GLU A 30 -22.85 0.61 -3.44
N ARG A 31 -23.87 -0.13 -3.88
CA ARG A 31 -23.69 -1.46 -4.47
C ARG A 31 -22.85 -1.42 -5.75
N ASP A 32 -23.13 -0.46 -6.64
CA ASP A 32 -22.61 -0.44 -8.00
C ASP A 32 -21.28 0.32 -8.13
N ARG A 33 -20.96 1.22 -7.16
CA ARG A 33 -19.81 2.13 -7.23
C ARG A 33 -18.86 2.06 -6.04
N VAL A 34 -19.33 1.63 -4.87
CA VAL A 34 -18.54 1.65 -3.63
C VAL A 34 -18.14 0.25 -3.21
N THR A 35 -19.06 -0.70 -3.26
CA THR A 35 -18.82 -2.05 -2.79
C THR A 35 -17.95 -2.84 -3.76
N ILE A 36 -16.79 -3.29 -3.28
CA ILE A 36 -15.90 -4.18 -4.05
C ILE A 36 -16.36 -5.62 -3.85
N PRO A 37 -16.52 -6.42 -4.92
CA PRO A 37 -16.87 -7.84 -4.79
C PRO A 37 -15.83 -8.60 -3.95
N ALA A 38 -16.27 -9.39 -2.98
CA ALA A 38 -15.39 -10.11 -2.06
C ALA A 38 -14.38 -11.02 -2.80
N ALA A 39 -14.76 -11.59 -3.93
CA ALA A 39 -13.87 -12.40 -4.76
C ALA A 39 -12.72 -11.58 -5.37
N GLN A 40 -12.96 -10.32 -5.75
CA GLN A 40 -11.90 -9.43 -6.24
C GLN A 40 -10.95 -9.01 -5.12
N VAL A 41 -11.49 -8.70 -3.94
CA VAL A 41 -10.68 -8.39 -2.74
C VAL A 41 -9.78 -9.57 -2.38
N ALA A 42 -10.34 -10.79 -2.36
CA ALA A 42 -9.59 -12.00 -2.05
C ALA A 42 -8.47 -12.25 -3.07
N LEU A 43 -8.77 -12.12 -4.37
CA LEU A 43 -7.78 -12.29 -5.44
C LEU A 43 -6.67 -11.24 -5.36
N ALA A 44 -7.00 -9.97 -5.16
CA ALA A 44 -6.01 -8.90 -5.03
C ALA A 44 -5.09 -9.12 -3.82
N LYS A 45 -5.65 -9.52 -2.67
CA LYS A 45 -4.86 -9.85 -1.47
C LYS A 45 -3.96 -11.06 -1.69
N GLN A 46 -4.45 -12.09 -2.37
CA GLN A 46 -3.66 -13.28 -2.72
C GLN A 46 -2.49 -12.89 -3.62
N LEU A 47 -2.74 -12.23 -4.75
CA LEU A 47 -1.69 -11.81 -5.69
C LEU A 47 -0.65 -10.91 -5.01
N ALA A 48 -1.08 -9.96 -4.20
CA ALA A 48 -0.16 -9.11 -3.46
C ALA A 48 0.69 -9.88 -2.44
N GLY A 49 0.11 -10.87 -1.76
CA GLY A 49 0.83 -11.77 -0.84
C GLY A 49 1.87 -12.63 -1.56
N ASP A 50 1.50 -13.24 -2.68
CA ASP A 50 2.38 -14.07 -3.48
C ASP A 50 3.53 -13.24 -4.08
N ILE A 51 3.25 -12.06 -4.62
CA ILE A 51 4.27 -11.11 -5.10
C ILE A 51 5.21 -10.70 -3.95
N ALA A 52 4.70 -10.46 -2.74
CA ALA A 52 5.51 -10.12 -1.58
C ALA A 52 6.51 -11.24 -1.24
N LEU A 53 6.07 -12.50 -1.26
CA LEU A 53 6.90 -13.67 -0.98
C LEU A 53 8.01 -13.84 -2.04
N GLU A 54 7.66 -13.73 -3.31
CA GLU A 54 8.62 -13.83 -4.42
C GLU A 54 9.67 -12.71 -4.38
N LEU A 55 9.22 -11.47 -4.14
CA LEU A 55 10.13 -10.34 -3.98
C LEU A 55 11.03 -10.51 -2.75
N GLN A 56 10.50 -10.96 -1.63
CA GLN A 56 11.30 -11.18 -0.42
C GLN A 56 12.36 -12.26 -0.64
N ALA A 57 12.02 -13.36 -1.32
CA ALA A 57 12.97 -14.41 -1.70
C ALA A 57 14.06 -13.85 -2.64
N TYR A 58 13.67 -13.08 -3.63
CA TYR A 58 14.59 -12.41 -4.54
C TYR A 58 15.54 -11.45 -3.80
N PHE A 59 15.05 -10.59 -2.91
CA PHE A 59 15.89 -9.64 -2.16
C PHE A 59 16.87 -10.35 -1.24
N ARG A 60 16.45 -11.41 -0.57
CA ARG A 60 17.36 -12.25 0.26
C ARG A 60 18.47 -12.89 -0.57
N SER A 61 18.18 -13.30 -1.79
CA SER A 61 19.16 -13.89 -2.70
C SER A 61 20.09 -12.85 -3.31
N LYS A 62 19.55 -11.70 -3.71
CA LYS A 62 20.28 -10.65 -4.43
C LYS A 62 21.12 -9.76 -3.52
N PHE A 63 20.61 -9.51 -2.33
CA PHE A 63 21.21 -8.62 -1.33
C PHE A 63 21.33 -9.32 0.03
N PRO A 64 22.06 -10.45 0.11
CA PRO A 64 22.14 -11.26 1.34
C PRO A 64 22.74 -10.49 2.52
N GLU A 65 23.52 -9.45 2.23
CA GLU A 65 24.13 -8.57 3.24
C GLU A 65 23.18 -7.50 3.77
N LEU A 66 22.04 -7.23 3.11
CA LEU A 66 21.08 -6.23 3.55
C LEU A 66 19.96 -6.87 4.37
N PRO A 67 19.85 -6.53 5.66
CA PRO A 67 18.80 -7.09 6.51
C PRO A 67 17.46 -6.40 6.24
N PHE A 68 16.64 -6.99 5.38
CA PHE A 68 15.24 -6.61 5.21
C PHE A 68 14.36 -7.40 6.18
N GLY A 69 13.35 -6.75 6.72
CA GLY A 69 12.28 -7.41 7.46
C GLY A 69 11.33 -8.21 6.58
N ALA A 70 10.23 -8.70 7.17
CA ALA A 70 9.18 -9.35 6.40
C ALA A 70 8.48 -8.33 5.49
N PHE A 71 8.25 -8.68 4.24
CA PHE A 71 7.49 -7.85 3.32
C PHE A 71 6.01 -7.97 3.65
N VAL A 72 5.35 -6.84 3.88
CA VAL A 72 3.98 -6.81 4.40
C VAL A 72 3.06 -6.08 3.42
N PRO A 73 2.15 -6.81 2.75
CA PRO A 73 1.08 -6.18 2.00
C PRO A 73 0.08 -5.49 2.94
N GLY A 74 -0.41 -4.32 2.55
CA GLY A 74 -1.32 -3.52 3.38
C GLY A 74 -2.01 -2.42 2.59
N GLY A 75 -2.51 -1.42 3.29
CA GLY A 75 -3.16 -0.26 2.72
C GLY A 75 -4.69 -0.35 2.73
N PRO A 76 -5.39 0.59 2.04
CA PRO A 76 -6.84 0.75 2.13
C PRO A 76 -7.65 -0.51 1.85
N LEU A 77 -7.19 -1.36 0.92
CA LEU A 77 -7.83 -2.63 0.61
C LEU A 77 -7.84 -3.60 1.81
N TYR A 78 -6.76 -3.60 2.60
CA TYR A 78 -6.63 -4.48 3.78
C TYR A 78 -7.44 -3.97 4.96
N ASP A 79 -7.59 -2.66 5.08
CA ASP A 79 -8.34 -1.99 6.15
C ASP A 79 -9.82 -1.77 5.82
N GLY A 80 -10.28 -2.16 4.62
CA GLY A 80 -11.65 -1.96 4.17
C GLY A 80 -11.99 -0.49 3.95
N LEU A 81 -11.00 0.32 3.61
CA LEU A 81 -11.13 1.75 3.33
C LEU A 81 -11.08 2.07 1.82
N GLN A 82 -10.90 1.05 0.98
CA GLN A 82 -10.93 1.20 -0.48
C GLN A 82 -12.35 1.03 -1.00
N ALA A 83 -12.71 1.84 -2.01
CA ALA A 83 -14.01 1.83 -2.66
C ALA A 83 -13.86 1.60 -4.17
N GLY A 84 -14.89 1.03 -4.78
CA GLY A 84 -15.03 0.90 -6.23
C GLY A 84 -14.28 -0.25 -6.85
N ALA A 85 -12.98 -0.36 -6.67
CA ALA A 85 -12.16 -1.43 -7.27
C ALA A 85 -11.06 -1.91 -6.31
N ALA A 86 -10.66 -3.18 -6.42
CA ALA A 86 -9.53 -3.75 -5.69
C ALA A 86 -8.24 -3.57 -6.51
N ASP A 87 -7.93 -2.32 -6.87
CA ASP A 87 -6.93 -1.95 -7.88
C ASP A 87 -5.62 -1.42 -7.30
N HIS A 88 -5.53 -1.23 -5.98
CA HIS A 88 -4.34 -0.67 -5.35
C HIS A 88 -3.98 -1.37 -4.03
N VAL A 89 -2.72 -1.74 -3.89
CA VAL A 89 -2.14 -2.33 -2.69
C VAL A 89 -0.80 -1.68 -2.38
N ARG A 90 -0.50 -1.48 -1.10
CA ARG A 90 0.81 -1.06 -0.61
C ARG A 90 1.60 -2.30 -0.18
N LEU A 91 2.85 -2.40 -0.58
CA LEU A 91 3.78 -3.43 -0.14
C LEU A 91 4.92 -2.78 0.63
N LEU A 92 4.92 -2.93 1.95
CA LEU A 92 5.98 -2.41 2.81
C LEU A 92 7.20 -3.32 2.76
N VAL A 93 8.37 -2.72 2.54
CA VAL A 93 9.70 -3.35 2.55
C VAL A 93 10.50 -2.76 3.71
N PRO A 94 10.38 -3.32 4.92
CA PRO A 94 11.04 -2.78 6.10
C PRO A 94 12.54 -3.01 6.08
N LEU A 95 13.31 -1.97 6.41
CA LEU A 95 14.73 -2.08 6.71
C LEU A 95 14.91 -2.50 8.18
N VAL A 96 15.80 -3.43 8.44
CA VAL A 96 16.21 -3.76 9.81
C VAL A 96 17.46 -2.97 10.13
N LEU A 97 17.32 -1.93 10.95
CA LEU A 97 18.42 -1.09 11.40
C LEU A 97 18.96 -1.63 12.74
N GLU A 98 20.27 -1.57 12.91
CA GLU A 98 20.92 -2.05 14.14
C GLU A 98 20.57 -1.12 15.31
N PRO A 99 20.13 -1.69 16.45
CA PRO A 99 19.80 -0.90 17.63
C PRO A 99 20.97 -0.02 18.10
N GLY A 100 20.69 1.22 18.44
CA GLY A 100 21.67 2.17 18.98
C GLY A 100 22.61 2.79 17.95
N LEU A 101 22.66 2.29 16.70
CA LEU A 101 23.51 2.87 15.66
C LEU A 101 22.83 3.99 14.87
N TRP A 102 21.54 4.17 15.03
CA TRP A 102 20.72 5.09 14.26
C TRP A 102 19.88 5.97 15.19
N SER A 103 19.66 7.20 14.80
CA SER A 103 18.75 8.14 15.47
C SER A 103 17.91 8.90 14.47
N LEU A 104 16.68 9.24 14.86
CA LEU A 104 15.79 10.07 14.06
C LEU A 104 16.02 11.56 14.38
N VAL A 105 16.12 12.37 13.33
CA VAL A 105 16.20 13.83 13.41
C VAL A 105 14.95 14.39 12.76
N PRO A 106 14.12 15.19 13.48
CA PRO A 106 12.94 15.80 12.91
C PRO A 106 13.27 16.67 11.70
N GLY A 107 12.44 16.65 10.69
CA GLY A 107 12.64 17.43 9.47
C GLY A 107 12.63 18.95 9.71
N VAL A 108 11.97 19.40 10.78
CA VAL A 108 12.00 20.80 11.21
C VAL A 108 13.41 21.28 11.59
N ASP A 109 14.27 20.36 12.06
CA ASP A 109 15.66 20.60 12.45
C ASP A 109 16.63 20.40 11.26
N THR A 110 16.11 20.12 10.07
CA THR A 110 16.86 19.94 8.84
C THR A 110 16.69 21.14 7.89
N VAL A 111 17.41 21.12 6.77
CA VAL A 111 17.30 22.14 5.73
C VAL A 111 15.91 22.20 5.09
N ALA A 112 15.13 21.10 5.15
CA ALA A 112 13.78 21.03 4.57
C ALA A 112 12.75 21.79 5.42
N ARG A 113 12.96 21.88 6.75
CA ARG A 113 12.02 22.50 7.70
C ARG A 113 10.57 21.97 7.58
N ASP A 114 10.42 20.72 7.14
CA ASP A 114 9.11 20.07 6.97
C ASP A 114 8.85 19.11 8.13
N PRO A 115 7.79 19.32 8.94
CA PRO A 115 7.46 18.46 10.07
C PRO A 115 7.04 17.03 9.69
N ARG A 116 6.68 16.79 8.42
CA ARG A 116 6.34 15.45 7.92
C ARG A 116 7.56 14.61 7.58
N CYS A 117 8.74 15.25 7.49
CA CYS A 117 9.97 14.58 7.09
C CYS A 117 10.85 14.28 8.30
N TRP A 118 11.71 13.29 8.14
CA TRP A 118 12.68 12.84 9.13
C TRP A 118 14.01 12.51 8.43
N ALA A 119 15.11 12.76 9.12
CA ALA A 119 16.42 12.27 8.69
C ALA A 119 16.84 11.11 9.62
N VAL A 120 17.33 10.02 9.02
CA VAL A 120 17.85 8.85 9.75
C VAL A 120 19.37 9.03 9.84
N ARG A 121 19.85 9.43 11.02
CA ARG A 121 21.27 9.76 11.25
C ARG A 121 22.04 8.58 11.81
N ARG A 122 23.23 8.33 11.27
CA ARG A 122 24.19 7.37 11.83
C ARG A 122 24.82 7.95 13.09
N THR A 123 24.78 7.19 14.18
CA THR A 123 25.35 7.56 15.49
C THR A 123 26.55 6.69 15.85
N GLN A 124 27.21 6.99 16.95
CA GLN A 124 28.30 6.19 17.55
C GLN A 124 29.47 5.88 16.59
N LEU A 125 29.77 6.77 15.65
CA LEU A 125 30.87 6.58 14.69
C LEU A 125 32.26 6.45 15.35
N GLU A 126 32.41 6.93 16.58
CA GLU A 126 33.65 6.80 17.36
C GLU A 126 33.89 5.37 17.82
N PHE A 127 32.83 4.63 18.16
CA PHE A 127 32.88 3.26 18.67
C PHE A 127 32.58 2.21 17.59
N CYS A 128 31.74 2.57 16.65
CA CYS A 128 31.31 1.73 15.54
C CYS A 128 31.61 2.47 14.22
N PRO A 129 32.81 2.31 13.66
CA PRO A 129 33.23 3.04 12.46
C PRO A 129 32.35 2.69 11.25
N ARG A 130 32.49 3.50 10.20
CA ARG A 130 31.80 3.20 8.92
C ARG A 130 32.17 1.80 8.42
N GLY A 131 31.15 1.07 7.97
CA GLY A 131 31.26 -0.34 7.56
C GLY A 131 30.82 -1.33 8.64
N SER A 132 30.50 -0.88 9.87
CA SER A 132 29.92 -1.74 10.92
C SER A 132 28.44 -2.06 10.66
N SER A 133 27.75 -1.24 9.85
CA SER A 133 26.40 -1.50 9.38
C SER A 133 26.40 -1.73 7.87
N PRO A 134 25.65 -2.72 7.36
CA PRO A 134 25.49 -2.90 5.92
C PRO A 134 24.80 -1.70 5.25
N TRP A 135 24.09 -0.88 6.01
CA TRP A 135 23.45 0.35 5.56
C TRP A 135 24.40 1.54 5.40
N ASP A 136 25.61 1.45 5.94
CA ASP A 136 26.60 2.53 5.89
C ASP A 136 26.99 2.95 4.44
N ARG A 137 26.85 2.05 3.47
CA ARG A 137 27.10 2.33 2.04
C ARG A 137 26.06 3.28 1.40
N PHE A 138 24.91 3.46 2.06
CA PHE A 138 23.86 4.37 1.62
C PHE A 138 23.87 5.70 2.35
N LEU A 139 24.93 5.98 3.11
CA LEU A 139 25.07 7.25 3.83
C LEU A 139 25.48 8.38 2.89
N VAL A 140 24.75 9.47 2.97
CA VAL A 140 25.09 10.76 2.37
C VAL A 140 25.13 11.80 3.49
N GLY A 141 26.31 12.39 3.73
CA GLY A 141 26.50 13.39 4.80
C GLY A 141 26.24 12.86 6.23
N GLY A 142 26.35 11.54 6.45
CA GLY A 142 26.08 10.93 7.76
C GLY A 142 24.62 10.52 7.99
N TYR A 143 23.77 10.68 6.97
CA TYR A 143 22.36 10.30 6.99
C TYR A 143 22.08 9.19 5.99
N LEU A 144 21.20 8.24 6.35
CA LEU A 144 20.72 7.20 5.46
C LEU A 144 19.86 7.82 4.36
N SER A 145 20.33 7.74 3.12
CA SER A 145 19.66 8.36 1.98
C SER A 145 18.52 7.48 1.46
N SER A 146 17.28 7.96 1.59
CA SER A 146 16.09 7.34 1.00
C SER A 146 16.21 7.25 -0.51
N ARG A 147 16.73 8.30 -1.16
CA ARG A 147 16.91 8.39 -2.60
C ARG A 147 17.89 7.34 -3.14
N VAL A 148 19.06 7.18 -2.50
CA VAL A 148 20.04 6.18 -2.96
C VAL A 148 19.51 4.75 -2.83
N LEU A 149 18.74 4.48 -1.77
CA LEU A 149 18.05 3.19 -1.59
C LEU A 149 16.97 2.98 -2.65
N LEU A 150 16.11 3.97 -2.90
CA LEU A 150 15.10 3.88 -3.95
C LEU A 150 15.71 3.64 -5.33
N GLU A 151 16.81 4.31 -5.67
CA GLU A 151 17.53 4.10 -6.94
C GLU A 151 18.07 2.67 -7.07
N LEU A 152 18.65 2.10 -5.98
CA LEU A 152 19.09 0.72 -5.98
C LEU A 152 17.94 -0.24 -6.25
N LEU A 153 16.84 -0.08 -5.51
CA LEU A 153 15.70 -0.98 -5.60
C LEU A 153 14.98 -0.84 -6.94
N ARG A 154 14.86 0.38 -7.46
CA ARG A 154 14.33 0.62 -8.80
C ARG A 154 15.13 -0.14 -9.88
N LYS A 155 16.46 -0.03 -9.84
CA LYS A 155 17.32 -0.76 -10.76
C LYS A 155 17.17 -2.28 -10.61
N ALA A 156 17.05 -2.76 -9.38
CA ALA A 156 16.85 -4.18 -9.12
C ALA A 156 15.51 -4.67 -9.68
N LEU A 157 14.42 -3.98 -9.39
CA LEU A 157 13.07 -4.32 -9.86
C LEU A 157 12.95 -4.22 -11.39
N ALA A 158 13.56 -3.19 -11.99
CA ALA A 158 13.46 -2.98 -13.43
C ALA A 158 14.28 -3.96 -14.27
N ALA A 159 15.51 -4.29 -13.82
CA ALA A 159 16.48 -4.97 -14.67
C ALA A 159 16.88 -6.39 -14.21
N SER A 160 16.65 -6.74 -12.95
CA SER A 160 17.20 -7.96 -12.39
C SER A 160 16.13 -8.98 -11.97
N VAL A 161 14.89 -8.58 -11.74
CA VAL A 161 13.79 -9.49 -11.43
C VAL A 161 13.25 -10.12 -12.71
N ASN A 162 13.09 -11.43 -12.71
CA ASN A 162 12.49 -12.14 -13.85
C ASN A 162 10.95 -12.11 -13.74
N TRP A 163 10.36 -10.94 -14.03
CA TRP A 163 8.92 -10.72 -13.99
C TRP A 163 8.09 -11.70 -14.83
N PRO A 164 8.53 -12.07 -16.07
CA PRO A 164 7.82 -13.08 -16.84
C PRO A 164 7.72 -14.44 -16.14
N ALA A 165 8.77 -14.87 -15.44
CA ALA A 165 8.74 -16.13 -14.70
C ALA A 165 7.79 -16.06 -13.49
N ILE A 166 7.87 -14.99 -12.70
CA ILE A 166 6.96 -14.76 -11.56
C ILE A 166 5.52 -14.65 -12.06
N GLY A 167 5.27 -13.86 -13.08
CA GLY A 167 3.94 -13.69 -13.66
C GLY A 167 3.35 -15.00 -14.18
N SER A 168 4.16 -15.84 -14.85
CA SER A 168 3.75 -17.17 -15.31
C SER A 168 3.39 -18.09 -14.14
N LEU A 169 4.15 -18.04 -13.04
CA LEU A 169 3.88 -18.81 -11.83
C LEU A 169 2.55 -18.39 -11.18
N LEU A 170 2.26 -17.09 -11.14
CA LEU A 170 1.08 -16.52 -10.49
C LEU A 170 -0.13 -16.38 -11.43
N GLY A 171 -0.01 -16.78 -12.70
CA GLY A 171 -1.09 -16.67 -13.68
C GLY A 171 -1.45 -15.22 -14.03
N CYS A 172 -0.49 -14.29 -13.98
CA CYS A 172 -0.68 -12.87 -14.27
C CYS A 172 0.50 -12.29 -15.05
N LEU A 173 0.33 -11.09 -15.57
CA LEU A 173 1.40 -10.30 -16.18
C LEU A 173 1.82 -9.23 -15.17
N ILE A 174 3.11 -9.18 -14.85
CA ILE A 174 3.66 -8.18 -13.91
C ILE A 174 4.67 -7.32 -14.67
N ARG A 175 4.53 -6.00 -14.54
CA ARG A 175 5.44 -5.02 -15.13
C ARG A 175 5.83 -3.95 -14.11
N PRO A 176 7.13 -3.67 -13.89
CA PRO A 176 7.52 -2.50 -13.15
C PRO A 176 7.17 -1.24 -13.95
N SER A 177 6.51 -0.27 -13.32
CA SER A 177 6.24 1.01 -13.95
C SER A 177 7.52 1.85 -14.02
N MET A 178 7.84 2.30 -15.22
CA MET A 178 8.99 3.16 -15.48
C MET A 178 8.59 4.65 -15.59
N ALA A 179 7.29 4.93 -15.59
CA ALA A 179 6.76 6.28 -15.78
C ALA A 179 6.74 7.11 -14.49
N SER A 180 6.88 6.47 -13.33
CA SER A 180 6.84 7.10 -12.03
C SER A 180 8.20 7.02 -11.33
N GLU A 181 8.50 8.00 -10.48
CA GLU A 181 9.62 7.91 -9.54
C GLU A 181 9.33 6.93 -8.39
N GLU A 182 8.09 6.62 -8.15
CA GLU A 182 7.65 5.59 -7.22
C GLU A 182 7.96 4.19 -7.74
N LEU A 183 8.14 3.26 -6.82
CA LEU A 183 8.32 1.84 -7.16
C LEU A 183 6.95 1.18 -7.30
N LEU A 184 6.40 1.18 -8.50
CA LEU A 184 5.09 0.61 -8.80
C LEU A 184 5.23 -0.66 -9.64
N LEU A 185 4.39 -1.65 -9.34
CA LEU A 185 4.21 -2.85 -10.16
C LEU A 185 2.77 -2.86 -10.69
N GLU A 186 2.64 -2.90 -12.00
CA GLU A 186 1.36 -3.09 -12.68
C GLU A 186 1.14 -4.59 -12.86
N VAL A 187 0.06 -5.11 -12.30
CA VAL A 187 -0.30 -6.53 -12.31
C VAL A 187 -1.60 -6.69 -13.08
N GLN A 188 -1.55 -7.40 -14.19
CA GLN A 188 -2.71 -7.71 -15.03
C GLN A 188 -3.06 -9.18 -14.90
N HIS A 189 -4.22 -9.46 -14.35
CA HIS A 189 -4.84 -10.78 -14.28
C HIS A 189 -6.14 -10.77 -15.10
N GLU A 190 -6.64 -11.91 -15.56
CA GLU A 190 -7.87 -12.00 -16.36
C GLU A 190 -9.09 -11.28 -15.75
N ARG A 191 -9.14 -11.17 -14.42
CA ARG A 191 -10.28 -10.63 -13.67
C ARG A 191 -9.97 -9.38 -12.87
N LEU A 192 -8.73 -8.89 -12.93
CA LEU A 192 -8.27 -7.82 -12.05
C LEU A 192 -7.07 -7.10 -12.64
N GLU A 193 -7.10 -5.78 -12.59
CA GLU A 193 -5.92 -4.93 -12.76
C GLU A 193 -5.54 -4.39 -11.37
N LEU A 194 -4.29 -4.60 -10.97
CA LEU A 194 -3.80 -4.25 -9.64
C LEU A 194 -2.50 -3.47 -9.75
N THR A 195 -2.41 -2.35 -9.06
CA THR A 195 -1.17 -1.61 -8.85
C THR A 195 -0.62 -1.93 -7.46
N VAL A 196 0.61 -2.44 -7.38
CA VAL A 196 1.30 -2.66 -6.12
C VAL A 196 2.37 -1.60 -5.94
N ALA A 197 2.19 -0.70 -4.97
CA ALA A 197 3.17 0.31 -4.59
C ALA A 197 4.17 -0.30 -3.60
N VAL A 198 5.42 -0.44 -4.02
CA VAL A 198 6.51 -1.00 -3.19
C VAL A 198 7.15 0.12 -2.38
N LEU A 199 6.96 0.12 -1.09
CA LEU A 199 7.34 1.20 -0.17
C LEU A 199 8.47 0.73 0.75
N VAL A 200 9.66 1.28 0.56
CA VAL A 200 10.79 1.06 1.48
C VAL A 200 10.54 1.79 2.77
N ALA A 201 10.61 1.09 3.88
CA ALA A 201 10.22 1.62 5.17
C ALA A 201 11.33 1.47 6.22
N VAL A 202 11.47 2.48 7.08
CA VAL A 202 12.19 2.39 8.35
C VAL A 202 11.13 2.32 9.44
N PRO A 203 10.95 1.16 10.08
CA PRO A 203 10.09 1.04 11.25
C PRO A 203 10.70 1.81 12.42
N GLY A 204 9.87 2.24 13.36
CA GLY A 204 10.26 3.12 14.47
C GLY A 204 11.54 2.69 15.17
N VAL A 205 12.50 3.58 15.18
CA VAL A 205 13.75 3.44 15.94
C VAL A 205 13.55 3.97 17.36
N ASP A 206 12.49 4.74 17.58
CA ASP A 206 12.11 5.40 18.83
C ASP A 206 10.86 4.73 19.44
N ALA A 207 10.57 5.10 20.72
CA ALA A 207 9.40 4.60 21.46
C ALA A 207 8.02 4.92 20.82
N ASP A 208 7.97 5.81 19.84
CA ASP A 208 6.72 6.28 19.22
C ASP A 208 6.23 5.40 18.06
N ASP A 209 6.92 4.28 17.76
CA ASP A 209 6.55 3.31 16.71
C ASP A 209 6.19 3.94 15.34
N ARG A 210 6.94 5.00 14.95
CA ARG A 210 6.73 5.70 13.70
C ARG A 210 7.18 4.86 12.51
N LEU A 211 6.40 4.89 11.45
CA LEU A 211 6.78 4.31 10.18
C LEU A 211 7.25 5.44 9.24
N LEU A 212 8.49 5.36 8.78
CA LEU A 212 9.06 6.30 7.83
C LEU A 212 9.20 5.63 6.46
N LEU A 213 8.74 6.31 5.42
CA LEU A 213 8.79 5.81 4.05
C LEU A 213 9.87 6.55 3.26
N ALA A 214 10.63 5.80 2.48
CA ALA A 214 11.44 6.38 1.42
C ALA A 214 10.49 6.89 0.34
N TRP A 215 10.49 8.20 0.14
CA TRP A 215 9.66 8.87 -0.85
C TRP A 215 10.55 9.64 -1.83
N PRO A 216 10.22 9.67 -3.13
CA PRO A 216 10.99 10.43 -4.10
C PRO A 216 10.78 11.94 -3.85
N LEU A 217 11.63 12.53 -3.03
CA LEU A 217 11.67 13.95 -2.77
C LEU A 217 12.71 14.60 -3.65
N GLU A 218 12.34 15.72 -4.27
CA GLU A 218 13.26 16.49 -5.12
C GLU A 218 14.25 17.34 -4.32
N GLY A 219 15.41 17.63 -4.93
CA GLY A 219 16.39 18.58 -4.43
C GLY A 219 17.14 18.12 -3.18
N LEU A 220 17.29 19.06 -2.22
CA LEU A 220 18.04 18.84 -0.97
C LEU A 220 17.38 17.83 -0.01
N ALA A 221 16.12 17.51 -0.24
CA ALA A 221 15.34 16.57 0.57
C ALA A 221 15.60 15.08 0.25
N GLY A 222 16.46 14.74 -0.70
CA GLY A 222 16.71 13.36 -1.16
C GLY A 222 17.30 12.40 -0.12
N ASN A 223 17.67 12.88 1.07
CA ASN A 223 18.09 12.05 2.20
C ASN A 223 17.00 11.90 3.27
N LEU A 224 15.86 12.54 3.07
CA LEU A 224 14.78 12.55 4.04
C LEU A 224 13.81 11.41 3.80
N TRP A 225 13.11 11.06 4.86
CA TRP A 225 12.10 10.04 4.92
C TRP A 225 10.77 10.69 5.28
N LEU A 226 9.69 10.29 4.63
CA LEU A 226 8.36 10.82 4.90
C LEU A 226 7.68 9.98 5.98
N GLN A 227 7.12 10.63 6.99
CA GLN A 227 6.33 9.93 7.99
C GLN A 227 5.05 9.39 7.35
N ASP A 228 4.80 8.10 7.49
CA ASP A 228 3.54 7.48 7.08
C ASP A 228 2.47 7.75 8.13
N LEU A 229 1.51 8.58 7.78
CA LEU A 229 0.36 8.89 8.65
C LEU A 229 -0.78 7.89 8.47
N TYR A 230 -0.75 7.09 7.40
CA TYR A 230 -1.82 6.16 7.06
C TYR A 230 -2.18 5.19 8.21
N PRO A 231 -1.24 4.55 8.92
CA PRO A 231 -1.58 3.64 10.01
C PRO A 231 -2.35 4.33 11.14
N VAL A 232 -2.00 5.57 11.46
CA VAL A 232 -2.68 6.39 12.49
C VAL A 232 -4.07 6.79 12.03
N GLU A 233 -4.22 7.21 10.78
CA GLU A 233 -5.50 7.57 10.18
C GLU A 233 -6.43 6.37 10.11
N ALA A 234 -5.95 5.23 9.63
CA ALA A 234 -6.71 3.98 9.57
C ALA A 234 -7.15 3.50 10.96
N ALA A 235 -6.29 3.63 11.98
CA ALA A 235 -6.63 3.30 13.36
C ALA A 235 -7.71 4.23 13.92
N ARG A 236 -7.64 5.54 13.64
CA ARG A 236 -8.68 6.51 14.04
C ARG A 236 -10.02 6.23 13.36
N LEU A 237 -10.01 5.90 12.06
CA LEU A 237 -11.23 5.55 11.33
C LEU A 237 -11.86 4.28 11.88
N ARG A 238 -11.06 3.27 12.24
CA ARG A 238 -11.55 2.05 12.90
C ARG A 238 -12.17 2.35 14.26
N ALA A 239 -11.50 3.16 15.08
CA ALA A 239 -12.03 3.55 16.40
C ALA A 239 -13.35 4.33 16.30
N LEU A 240 -13.51 5.18 15.27
CA LEU A 240 -14.78 5.87 14.99
C LEU A 240 -15.87 4.88 14.56
N ASP A 241 -15.54 3.87 13.76
CA ASP A 241 -16.50 2.87 13.29
C ASP A 241 -16.95 1.95 14.44
N ASP A 242 -16.05 1.64 15.38
CA ASP A 242 -16.36 0.90 16.60
C ASP A 242 -17.28 1.66 17.55
N HIS A 243 -17.16 2.99 17.58
CA HIS A 243 -17.99 3.87 18.42
C HIS A 243 -19.35 4.20 17.80
N ASP A 244 -19.38 4.37 16.47
CA ASP A 244 -20.58 4.68 15.68
C ASP A 244 -20.60 3.80 14.43
N ALA A 245 -21.24 2.64 14.56
CA ALA A 245 -21.32 1.65 13.48
C ALA A 245 -21.84 2.27 12.17
N GLY A 246 -21.05 2.14 11.11
CA GLY A 246 -21.36 2.69 9.79
C GLY A 246 -20.68 4.02 9.46
N THR A 247 -19.82 4.57 10.32
CA THR A 247 -19.02 5.77 9.99
C THR A 247 -18.14 5.53 8.78
N ARG A 248 -17.45 4.38 8.70
CA ARG A 248 -16.67 3.97 7.54
C ARG A 248 -17.51 3.94 6.25
N ARG A 249 -18.68 3.30 6.31
CA ARG A 249 -19.62 3.24 5.20
C ARG A 249 -20.06 4.64 4.74
N ARG A 250 -20.36 5.54 5.68
CA ARG A 250 -20.72 6.93 5.35
C ARG A 250 -19.59 7.69 4.67
N LEU A 251 -18.35 7.50 5.14
CA LEU A 251 -17.16 8.12 4.53
C LEU A 251 -16.89 7.62 3.11
N LEU A 252 -17.12 6.34 2.85
CA LEU A 252 -16.96 5.77 1.50
C LEU A 252 -18.05 6.22 0.51
N LEU A 253 -19.17 6.77 1.00
CA LEU A 253 -20.26 7.30 0.18
C LEU A 253 -20.11 8.80 -0.15
N LEU A 254 -19.15 9.49 0.49
CA LEU A 254 -18.84 10.91 0.24
C LEU A 254 -17.79 11.06 -0.87
#